data_0577c2173aae4d79c5e92fcf29a2ce92
#
_entry.id   0577c2173aae4d79c5e92fcf29a2ce92
#
_cell.length_a   1.000
_cell.length_b   1.000
_cell.length_c   1.000
_cell.angle_alpha   90.00
_cell.angle_beta   90.00
_cell.angle_gamma   90.00
#
_symmetry.space_group_name_H-M   'P 1'
#
loop_
_entity.id
_entity.type
_entity.pdbx_description
1 polymer ?
#
loop_
_entity_poly.entity_id
_entity_poly.type
_entity_poly.pdbx_seq_one_letter_code
_entity_poly.pdbx_strand_id
1 'polypeptide(L)'
;MSNFAKLDIKHKSFSLALIEGSEGEIGIDISKLRSLTNSITLDPGFVNTGSCESGITFLDGEKGILRYRGYPIEQLAEKSNFLEVSYLLIYGELPSKQLLQDFEYNINQFSFTR
;
A
#
# COMPACT_ATOMS: atom_id res chain seq x y z
N MET A 1 12.51 -19.23 8.22
CA MET A 1 11.82 -19.40 6.92
C MET A 1 12.68 -18.78 5.84
N SER A 2 12.80 -19.41 4.67
CA SER A 2 13.54 -18.81 3.56
C SER A 2 12.74 -17.63 3.00
N ASN A 3 13.31 -16.43 3.01
CA ASN A 3 12.69 -15.24 2.42
C ASN A 3 12.78 -15.22 0.89
N PHE A 4 12.79 -16.40 0.26
CA PHE A 4 12.95 -16.55 -1.18
C PHE A 4 12.01 -17.61 -1.73
N ALA A 5 11.39 -17.31 -2.88
CA ALA A 5 10.74 -18.28 -3.73
C ALA A 5 11.74 -18.90 -4.70
N LYS A 6 11.63 -20.20 -4.95
CA LYS A 6 12.41 -20.90 -5.96
C LYS A 6 11.62 -20.97 -7.27
N LEU A 7 12.23 -20.51 -8.34
CA LEU A 7 11.66 -20.58 -9.68
C LEU A 7 12.53 -21.46 -10.58
N ASP A 8 11.98 -22.54 -11.09
CA ASP A 8 12.65 -23.45 -12.00
C ASP A 8 12.19 -23.22 -13.45
N ILE A 9 13.12 -22.81 -14.33
CA ILE A 9 12.83 -22.60 -15.76
C ILE A 9 13.87 -23.38 -16.58
N LYS A 10 13.41 -24.25 -17.46
CA LYS A 10 14.28 -25.00 -18.42
C LYS A 10 15.53 -25.57 -17.75
N HIS A 11 15.35 -26.33 -16.68
CA HIS A 11 16.41 -27.01 -15.91
C HIS A 11 17.38 -26.08 -15.13
N LYS A 12 17.05 -24.80 -15.00
CA LYS A 12 17.79 -23.84 -14.15
C LYS A 12 16.89 -23.35 -13.02
N SER A 13 17.48 -23.23 -11.84
CA SER A 13 16.80 -22.72 -10.66
C SER A 13 17.24 -21.29 -10.34
N PHE A 14 16.28 -20.46 -10.01
CA PHE A 14 16.49 -19.05 -9.63
C PHE A 14 15.79 -18.79 -8.30
N SER A 15 16.36 -17.89 -7.51
CA SER A 15 15.76 -17.41 -6.26
C SER A 15 15.23 -16.01 -6.44
N LEU A 16 13.95 -15.81 -6.09
CA LEU A 16 13.28 -14.52 -6.10
C LEU A 16 12.93 -14.12 -4.66
N ALA A 17 13.14 -12.86 -4.31
CA ALA A 17 12.83 -12.38 -2.96
C ALA A 17 11.32 -12.43 -2.69
N LEU A 18 10.98 -12.72 -1.44
CA LEU A 18 9.59 -12.62 -0.95
C LEU A 18 9.45 -11.34 -0.13
N ILE A 19 8.36 -10.64 -0.35
CA ILE A 19 7.96 -9.45 0.39
C ILE A 19 6.65 -9.78 1.08
N GLU A 20 6.61 -9.62 2.39
CA GLU A 20 5.41 -9.87 3.20
C GLU A 20 4.73 -8.53 3.51
N GLY A 21 3.47 -8.42 3.13
CA GLY A 21 2.62 -7.29 3.45
C GLY A 21 2.14 -7.33 4.90
N SER A 22 1.74 -6.20 5.46
CA SER A 22 1.28 -6.07 6.85
C SER A 22 0.03 -6.90 7.19
N GLU A 23 -0.73 -7.32 6.19
CA GLU A 23 -1.91 -8.19 6.34
C GLU A 23 -1.59 -9.66 6.01
N GLY A 24 -0.30 -10.01 5.88
CA GLY A 24 0.17 -11.39 5.67
C GLY A 24 0.16 -11.85 4.22
N GLU A 25 -0.16 -11.00 3.26
CA GLU A 25 -0.04 -11.32 1.83
C GLU A 25 1.42 -11.35 1.41
N ILE A 26 1.80 -12.34 0.61
CA ILE A 26 3.18 -12.54 0.18
C ILE A 26 3.32 -12.15 -1.29
N GLY A 27 4.11 -11.13 -1.56
CA GLY A 27 4.55 -10.75 -2.89
C GLY A 27 5.84 -11.47 -3.30
N ILE A 28 5.94 -11.88 -4.55
CA ILE A 28 7.17 -12.38 -5.15
C ILE A 28 7.80 -11.24 -5.95
N ASP A 29 8.98 -10.77 -5.52
CA ASP A 29 9.69 -9.72 -6.25
C ASP A 29 10.26 -10.25 -7.57
N ILE A 30 9.66 -9.85 -8.66
CA ILE A 30 10.06 -10.22 -10.02
C ILE A 30 10.91 -9.16 -10.72
N SER A 31 11.36 -8.13 -10.03
CA SER A 31 12.13 -7.02 -10.63
C SER A 31 13.37 -7.48 -11.41
N LYS A 32 14.01 -8.57 -10.98
CA LYS A 32 15.18 -9.18 -11.62
C LYS A 32 14.84 -10.35 -12.56
N LEU A 33 13.58 -10.74 -12.68
CA LEU A 33 13.20 -11.93 -13.44
C LEU A 33 13.73 -11.90 -14.87
N ARG A 34 13.49 -10.80 -15.58
CA ARG A 34 13.89 -10.67 -16.99
C ARG A 34 15.41 -10.72 -17.17
N SER A 35 16.15 -10.03 -16.33
CA SER A 35 17.63 -10.00 -16.42
C SER A 35 18.27 -11.35 -16.10
N LEU A 36 17.70 -12.11 -15.17
CA LEU A 36 18.21 -13.41 -14.75
C LEU A 36 17.82 -14.54 -15.71
N THR A 37 16.63 -14.50 -16.27
CA THR A 37 16.02 -15.65 -16.96
C THR A 37 15.67 -15.39 -18.42
N ASN A 38 15.73 -14.12 -18.86
CA ASN A 38 15.19 -13.67 -20.16
C ASN A 38 13.69 -14.00 -20.34
N SER A 39 12.96 -14.12 -19.23
CA SER A 39 11.53 -14.40 -19.21
C SER A 39 10.77 -13.26 -18.54
N ILE A 40 9.48 -13.18 -18.81
CA ILE A 40 8.55 -12.26 -18.18
C ILE A 40 7.37 -13.04 -17.60
N THR A 41 6.65 -12.43 -16.68
CA THR A 41 5.34 -12.93 -16.26
C THR A 41 4.27 -12.55 -17.27
N LEU A 42 3.26 -13.39 -17.42
CA LEU A 42 2.06 -13.10 -18.20
C LEU A 42 0.86 -13.18 -17.28
N ASP A 43 0.28 -12.03 -16.97
CA ASP A 43 -0.87 -11.89 -16.09
C ASP A 43 -1.89 -10.92 -16.72
N PRO A 44 -2.78 -11.43 -17.62
CA PRO A 44 -3.77 -10.61 -18.28
C PRO A 44 -4.73 -9.96 -17.27
N GLY A 45 -4.80 -8.63 -17.28
CA GLY A 45 -5.65 -7.85 -16.39
C GLY A 45 -5.10 -7.64 -14.99
N PHE A 46 -3.84 -8.01 -14.73
CA PHE A 46 -3.16 -7.79 -13.42
C PHE A 46 -3.90 -8.41 -12.22
N VAL A 47 -4.50 -9.59 -12.43
CA VAL A 47 -5.30 -10.27 -11.39
C VAL A 47 -4.43 -10.76 -10.23
N ASN A 48 -3.19 -11.19 -10.52
CA ASN A 48 -2.26 -11.73 -9.53
C ASN A 48 -0.97 -10.88 -9.41
N THR A 49 -1.00 -9.63 -9.84
CA THR A 49 0.18 -8.77 -9.87
C THR A 49 0.04 -7.60 -8.91
N GLY A 50 0.89 -7.54 -7.89
CA GLY A 50 1.10 -6.35 -7.07
C GLY A 50 1.88 -5.31 -7.87
N SER A 51 1.32 -4.11 -8.06
CA SER A 51 1.95 -3.04 -8.85
C SER A 51 2.93 -2.19 -8.05
N CYS A 52 2.76 -2.10 -6.74
CA CYS A 52 3.62 -1.33 -5.83
C CYS A 52 3.42 -1.77 -4.39
N GLU A 53 4.36 -1.39 -3.53
CA GLU A 53 4.19 -1.39 -2.08
C GLU A 53 3.59 -0.04 -1.65
N SER A 54 2.64 -0.08 -0.72
CA SER A 54 2.04 1.13 -0.16
C SER A 54 1.90 1.02 1.37
N GLY A 55 2.46 1.98 2.09
CA GLY A 55 2.23 2.15 3.53
C GLY A 55 0.97 2.97 3.85
N ILE A 56 0.20 3.37 2.85
CA ILE A 56 -0.95 4.27 3.02
C ILE A 56 -2.26 3.51 2.97
N THR A 57 -2.48 2.72 1.94
CA THR A 57 -3.77 2.08 1.67
C THR A 57 -3.62 0.57 1.55
N PHE A 58 -4.47 -0.17 2.25
CA PHE A 58 -4.71 -1.59 2.02
C PHE A 58 -6.11 -1.77 1.42
N LEU A 59 -6.20 -2.55 0.35
CA LEU A 59 -7.46 -2.88 -0.32
C LEU A 59 -7.52 -4.38 -0.61
N ASP A 60 -8.55 -5.05 -0.11
CA ASP A 60 -8.93 -6.41 -0.49
C ASP A 60 -10.34 -6.36 -1.11
N GLY A 61 -10.41 -6.39 -2.44
CA GLY A 61 -11.66 -6.29 -3.18
C GLY A 61 -12.55 -7.52 -3.04
N GLU A 62 -11.98 -8.70 -2.78
CA GLU A 62 -12.74 -9.94 -2.59
C GLU A 62 -13.46 -9.95 -1.25
N LYS A 63 -12.79 -9.49 -0.20
CA LYS A 63 -13.36 -9.38 1.15
C LYS A 63 -14.07 -8.06 1.41
N GLY A 64 -13.96 -7.09 0.50
CA GLY A 64 -14.54 -5.76 0.68
C GLY A 64 -13.89 -4.96 1.81
N ILE A 65 -12.57 -5.09 2.00
CA ILE A 65 -11.81 -4.43 3.06
C ILE A 65 -11.02 -3.27 2.47
N LEU A 66 -11.17 -2.09 3.06
CA LEU A 66 -10.35 -0.92 2.78
C LEU A 66 -9.83 -0.33 4.09
N ARG A 67 -8.52 -0.06 4.15
CA ARG A 67 -7.88 0.60 5.30
C ARG A 67 -7.00 1.74 4.84
N TYR A 68 -7.02 2.84 5.58
CA TYR A 68 -6.08 3.95 5.43
C TYR A 68 -5.17 4.00 6.64
N ARG A 69 -3.85 3.86 6.44
CA ARG A 69 -2.85 3.81 7.51
C ARG A 69 -3.22 2.82 8.63
N GLY A 70 -3.86 1.68 8.28
CA GLY A 70 -4.33 0.67 9.21
C GLY A 70 -5.72 0.90 9.81
N TYR A 71 -6.35 2.06 9.59
CA TYR A 71 -7.70 2.35 10.08
C TYR A 71 -8.76 1.86 9.08
N PRO A 72 -9.77 1.08 9.53
CA PRO A 72 -10.88 0.67 8.67
C PRO A 72 -11.65 1.87 8.12
N ILE A 73 -12.04 1.82 6.84
CA ILE A 73 -12.73 2.93 6.19
C ILE A 73 -14.08 3.25 6.86
N GLU A 74 -14.77 2.26 7.39
CA GLU A 74 -16.05 2.42 8.08
C GLU A 74 -15.87 3.32 9.32
N GLN A 75 -14.80 3.12 10.06
CA GLN A 75 -14.49 3.92 11.25
C GLN A 75 -14.16 5.37 10.88
N LEU A 76 -13.41 5.57 9.81
CA LEU A 76 -13.07 6.91 9.34
C LEU A 76 -14.31 7.64 8.78
N ALA A 77 -15.17 6.94 8.05
CA ALA A 77 -16.40 7.51 7.49
C ALA A 77 -17.38 7.95 8.59
N GLU A 78 -17.47 7.20 9.68
CA GLU A 78 -18.40 7.52 10.78
C GLU A 78 -17.86 8.57 11.77
N LYS A 79 -16.54 8.58 12.04
CA LYS A 79 -15.96 9.30 13.16
C LYS A 79 -14.97 10.40 12.78
N SER A 80 -14.61 10.51 11.52
CA SER A 80 -13.63 11.48 11.06
C SER A 80 -14.20 12.40 9.99
N ASN A 81 -13.60 13.58 9.84
CA ASN A 81 -13.89 14.51 8.76
C ASN A 81 -12.80 14.46 7.68
N PHE A 82 -12.99 15.20 6.59
CA PHE A 82 -12.06 15.27 5.47
C PHE A 82 -10.65 15.70 5.90
N LEU A 83 -10.51 16.68 6.78
CA LEU A 83 -9.21 17.20 7.21
C LEU A 83 -8.48 16.23 8.14
N GLU A 84 -9.20 15.53 9.01
CA GLU A 84 -8.63 14.46 9.84
C GLU A 84 -8.09 13.30 8.99
N VAL A 85 -8.84 12.87 7.98
CA VAL A 85 -8.40 11.82 7.05
C VAL A 85 -7.22 12.30 6.22
N SER A 86 -7.23 13.55 5.75
CA SER A 86 -6.09 14.14 5.02
C SER A 86 -4.83 14.16 5.87
N TYR A 87 -4.95 14.55 7.14
CA TYR A 87 -3.84 14.50 8.10
C TYR A 87 -3.31 13.08 8.28
N LEU A 88 -4.22 12.11 8.49
CA LEU A 88 -3.87 10.70 8.63
C LEU A 88 -3.06 10.18 7.43
N LEU A 89 -3.49 10.48 6.22
CA LEU A 89 -2.83 10.02 5.00
C LEU A 89 -1.43 10.63 4.83
N ILE A 90 -1.27 11.89 5.22
CA ILE A 90 0.01 12.62 5.09
C ILE A 90 0.99 12.20 6.17
N TYR A 91 0.56 12.17 7.44
CA TYR A 91 1.42 11.99 8.61
C TYR A 91 1.45 10.57 9.18
N GLY A 92 0.51 9.71 8.79
CA GLY A 92 0.49 8.29 9.17
C GLY A 92 -0.29 7.96 10.44
N GLU A 93 -0.79 8.96 11.17
CA GLU A 93 -1.58 8.81 12.38
C GLU A 93 -2.68 9.88 12.48
N LEU A 94 -3.74 9.60 13.24
CA LEU A 94 -4.79 10.58 13.47
C LEU A 94 -4.29 11.73 14.34
N PRO A 95 -4.69 12.99 14.04
CA PRO A 95 -4.24 14.13 14.78
C PRO A 95 -4.86 14.19 16.18
N SER A 96 -4.12 14.73 17.14
CA SER A 96 -4.72 15.24 18.38
C SER A 96 -5.61 16.45 18.04
N LYS A 97 -6.48 16.83 18.99
CA LYS A 97 -7.36 17.99 18.81
C LYS A 97 -6.58 19.28 18.49
N GLN A 98 -5.44 19.50 19.14
CA GLN A 98 -4.60 20.68 18.90
C GLN A 98 -3.96 20.62 17.50
N LEU A 99 -3.40 19.48 17.10
CA LEU A 99 -2.79 19.31 15.79
C LEU A 99 -3.81 19.48 14.66
N LEU A 100 -5.04 19.02 14.86
CA LEU A 100 -6.10 19.23 13.87
C LEU A 100 -6.43 20.73 13.72
N GLN A 101 -6.56 21.47 14.82
CA GLN A 101 -6.82 22.91 14.77
C GLN A 101 -5.69 23.66 14.05
N ASP A 102 -4.44 23.33 14.34
CA ASP A 102 -3.28 23.95 13.68
C ASP A 102 -3.24 23.61 12.19
N PHE A 103 -3.58 22.37 11.82
CA PHE A 103 -3.66 21.92 10.43
C PHE A 103 -4.78 22.64 9.67
N GLU A 104 -5.98 22.74 10.25
CA GLU A 104 -7.12 23.47 9.70
C GLU A 104 -6.78 24.96 9.49
N TYR A 105 -6.14 25.58 10.47
CA TYR A 105 -5.71 26.98 10.36
C TYR A 105 -4.75 27.16 9.17
N ASN A 106 -3.73 26.31 9.05
CA ASN A 106 -2.77 26.39 7.96
C ASN A 106 -3.43 26.20 6.59
N ILE A 107 -4.30 25.20 6.43
CA ILE A 107 -5.03 24.96 5.18
C ILE A 107 -5.87 26.18 4.79
N ASN A 108 -6.58 26.78 5.76
CA ASN A 108 -7.43 27.96 5.51
C ASN A 108 -6.60 29.18 5.09
N GLN A 109 -5.41 29.38 5.68
CA GLN A 109 -4.52 30.50 5.28
C GLN A 109 -4.09 30.41 3.82
N PHE A 110 -3.77 29.21 3.33
CA PHE A 110 -3.37 29.01 1.94
C PHE A 110 -4.53 29.02 0.93
N SER A 111 -5.77 28.81 1.38
CA SER A 111 -6.96 28.84 0.52
C SER A 111 -7.40 30.24 0.10
N PHE A 112 -6.96 31.29 0.81
CA PHE A 112 -7.33 32.69 0.58
C PHE A 112 -6.31 33.50 -0.25
N THR A 113 -5.22 32.89 -0.68
CA THR A 113 -4.22 33.55 -1.55
C THR A 113 -4.53 33.27 -3.03
N ARG A 114 -5.60 33.88 -3.53
CA ARG A 114 -5.84 34.10 -4.96
C ARG A 114 -6.28 35.54 -5.18
#